data_3c01ca3e40900ce79f10fa56900a321e
#
_entry.id   3c01ca3e40900ce79f10fa56900a321e
#
_cell.length_a   1.000
_cell.length_b   1.000
_cell.length_c   1.000
_cell.angle_alpha   90.00
_cell.angle_beta   90.00
_cell.angle_gamma   90.00
#
_symmetry.space_group_name_H-M   'P 1'
#
loop_
_entity.id
_entity.type
_entity.pdbx_description
1 polymer ?
#
loop_
_entity_poly.entity_id
_entity_poly.type
_entity_poly.pdbx_seq_one_letter_code
_entity_poly.pdbx_strand_id
1 'polypeptide(L)'
;MKKICVVTGTRAEYGLLRWVMEGIRESEQLELQVIATGMHLSPEFGLTYREIEEDGFKIDRKVEMLLSADTPSSISKSMGLAMIGFADAFAQLKSDLVVLLEIVLNF
;
A
#
# COMPACT_ATOMS: atom_id res chain seq x y z
N MET A 1 -7.77 9.56 -18.67
CA MET A 1 -7.74 8.35 -17.83
C MET A 1 -7.84 8.73 -16.36
N LYS A 2 -8.65 8.01 -15.61
CA LYS A 2 -8.69 8.19 -14.16
C LYS A 2 -7.60 7.34 -13.52
N LYS A 3 -6.93 7.92 -12.52
CA LYS A 3 -5.85 7.28 -11.79
C LYS A 3 -6.39 6.66 -10.52
N ILE A 4 -6.28 5.36 -10.42
CA ILE A 4 -6.74 4.58 -9.26
C ILE A 4 -5.52 4.09 -8.50
N CYS A 5 -5.36 4.57 -7.26
CA CYS A 5 -4.27 4.17 -6.40
C CYS A 5 -4.73 3.05 -5.47
N VAL A 6 -4.04 1.93 -5.49
CA VAL A 6 -4.28 0.80 -4.58
C VAL A 6 -3.17 0.78 -3.54
N VAL A 7 -3.57 0.83 -2.27
CA VAL A 7 -2.64 0.79 -1.14
C VAL A 7 -2.69 -0.61 -0.53
N THR A 8 -1.55 -1.29 -0.48
CA THR A 8 -1.46 -2.63 0.11
C THR A 8 -0.39 -2.66 1.19
N GLY A 9 -0.75 -3.16 2.37
CA GLY A 9 0.11 -3.17 3.55
C GLY A 9 0.55 -4.55 4.01
N THR A 10 -0.17 -5.61 3.64
CA THR A 10 0.16 -6.97 4.02
C THR A 10 -0.03 -7.93 2.85
N ARG A 11 0.61 -9.09 2.95
CA ARG A 11 0.46 -10.14 1.96
C ARG A 11 -1.00 -10.62 1.83
N ALA A 12 -1.71 -10.70 2.96
CA ALA A 12 -3.12 -11.11 2.96
C ALA A 12 -4.00 -10.09 2.23
N GLU A 13 -3.77 -8.80 2.46
CA GLU A 13 -4.48 -7.75 1.74
C GLU A 13 -4.18 -7.79 0.25
N TYR A 14 -2.93 -7.97 -0.11
CA TYR A 14 -2.52 -8.08 -1.50
C TYR A 14 -3.20 -9.26 -2.21
N GLY A 15 -3.31 -10.39 -1.54
CA GLY A 15 -3.99 -11.56 -2.10
C GLY A 15 -5.43 -11.28 -2.50
N LEU A 16 -6.12 -10.41 -1.75
CA LEU A 16 -7.47 -9.98 -2.06
C LEU A 16 -7.50 -8.83 -3.08
N LEU A 17 -6.60 -7.86 -2.93
CA LEU A 17 -6.54 -6.68 -3.80
C LEU A 17 -6.01 -6.98 -5.20
N ARG A 18 -5.23 -8.04 -5.35
CA ARG A 18 -4.62 -8.42 -6.62
C ARG A 18 -5.62 -8.49 -7.77
N TRP A 19 -6.80 -9.03 -7.52
CA TRP A 19 -7.83 -9.16 -8.55
C TRP A 19 -8.39 -7.81 -8.96
N VAL A 20 -8.54 -6.89 -8.01
CA VAL A 20 -8.94 -5.50 -8.30
C VAL A 20 -7.84 -4.81 -9.11
N MET A 21 -6.59 -5.02 -8.71
CA MET A 21 -5.44 -4.43 -9.42
C MET A 21 -5.33 -4.93 -10.86
N GLU A 22 -5.56 -6.21 -11.09
CA GLU A 22 -5.57 -6.77 -12.45
C GLU A 22 -6.69 -6.19 -13.30
N GLY A 23 -7.88 -6.04 -12.74
CA GLY A 23 -9.01 -5.43 -13.43
C GLY A 23 -8.72 -3.99 -13.84
N ILE A 24 -8.11 -3.22 -12.95
CA ILE A 24 -7.72 -1.83 -13.25
C ILE A 24 -6.64 -1.79 -14.34
N ARG A 25 -5.63 -2.65 -14.22
CA ARG A 25 -4.53 -2.70 -15.18
C ARG A 25 -4.99 -3.04 -16.59
N GLU A 26 -5.98 -3.92 -16.73
CA GLU A 26 -6.52 -4.32 -18.01
C GLU A 26 -7.49 -3.30 -18.62
N SER A 27 -7.95 -2.34 -17.83
CA SER A 27 -8.89 -1.33 -18.32
C SER A 27 -8.17 -0.26 -19.14
N GLU A 28 -8.73 0.06 -20.30
CA GLU A 28 -8.19 1.14 -21.14
C GLU A 28 -8.53 2.53 -20.61
N GLN A 29 -9.47 2.62 -19.67
CA GLN A 29 -9.94 3.91 -19.12
C GLN A 29 -9.37 4.25 -17.78
N LEU A 30 -8.66 3.31 -17.14
CA LEU A 30 -8.11 3.48 -15.81
C LEU A 30 -6.59 3.28 -15.82
N GLU A 31 -5.91 4.05 -14.99
CA GLU A 31 -4.48 3.89 -14.76
C GLU A 31 -4.27 3.38 -13.35
N LEU A 32 -3.54 2.29 -13.21
CA LEU A 32 -3.23 1.69 -11.92
C LEU A 32 -2.00 2.36 -11.30
N GLN A 33 -2.14 2.75 -10.04
CA GLN A 33 -1.02 3.19 -9.20
C GLN A 33 -0.99 2.27 -7.97
N VAL A 34 0.20 1.90 -7.52
CA VAL A 34 0.37 0.99 -6.39
C VAL A 34 1.27 1.60 -5.34
N ILE A 35 0.80 1.61 -4.10
CA ILE A 35 1.61 1.97 -2.93
C ILE A 35 1.75 0.74 -2.06
N ALA A 36 2.99 0.33 -1.80
CA ALA A 36 3.31 -0.72 -0.86
C ALA A 36 3.73 -0.11 0.47
N THR A 37 3.20 -0.62 1.56
CA THR A 37 3.47 -0.11 2.90
C THR A 37 3.48 -1.25 3.92
N GLY A 38 3.79 -0.95 5.16
CA GLY A 38 3.69 -1.90 6.27
C GLY A 38 4.58 -3.12 6.11
N MET A 39 3.97 -4.29 6.26
CA MET A 39 4.69 -5.58 6.27
C MET A 39 5.37 -5.90 4.95
N HIS A 40 4.91 -5.36 3.83
CA HIS A 40 5.57 -5.57 2.53
C HIS A 40 7.00 -5.07 2.50
N LEU A 41 7.33 -4.08 3.32
CA LEU A 41 8.64 -3.45 3.35
C LEU A 41 9.51 -3.98 4.50
N SER A 42 9.02 -4.92 5.30
CA SER A 42 9.74 -5.46 6.44
C SER A 42 10.59 -6.67 6.04
N PRO A 43 11.91 -6.65 6.33
CA PRO A 43 12.76 -7.82 6.10
C PRO A 43 12.33 -9.05 6.91
N GLU A 44 11.70 -8.86 8.06
CA GLU A 44 11.22 -9.95 8.92
C GLU A 44 10.17 -10.80 8.21
N PHE A 45 9.41 -10.21 7.29
CA PHE A 45 8.38 -10.90 6.52
C PHE A 45 8.82 -11.21 5.10
N GLY A 46 10.14 -11.20 4.83
CA GLY A 46 10.70 -11.59 3.55
C GLY A 46 10.53 -10.58 2.42
N LEU A 47 10.29 -9.30 2.73
CA LEU A 47 10.12 -8.24 1.74
C LEU A 47 9.06 -8.61 0.70
N THR A 48 7.85 -8.85 1.15
CA THR A 48 6.76 -9.37 0.32
C THR A 48 6.35 -8.45 -0.84
N TYR A 49 6.83 -7.20 -0.89
CA TYR A 49 6.62 -6.33 -2.04
C TYR A 49 7.19 -6.94 -3.33
N ARG A 50 8.15 -7.84 -3.22
CA ARG A 50 8.72 -8.53 -4.37
C ARG A 50 7.71 -9.41 -5.09
N GLU A 51 6.74 -9.97 -4.36
CA GLU A 51 5.66 -10.75 -4.98
C GLU A 51 4.80 -9.87 -5.89
N ILE A 52 4.57 -8.63 -5.48
CA ILE A 52 3.81 -7.66 -6.27
C ILE A 52 4.55 -7.38 -7.58
N GLU A 53 5.87 -7.19 -7.51
CA GLU A 53 6.70 -6.95 -8.69
C GLU A 53 6.77 -8.17 -9.59
N GLU A 54 6.87 -9.38 -9.00
CA GLU A 54 6.91 -10.64 -9.75
C GLU A 54 5.60 -10.90 -10.52
N ASP A 55 4.48 -10.42 -9.99
CA ASP A 55 3.19 -10.52 -10.67
C ASP A 55 3.03 -9.49 -11.80
N GLY A 56 4.06 -8.68 -12.04
CA GLY A 56 4.08 -7.72 -13.13
C GLY A 56 3.54 -6.34 -12.78
N PHE A 57 3.25 -6.07 -11.52
CA PHE A 57 2.80 -4.75 -11.08
C PHE A 57 3.99 -3.85 -10.76
N LYS A 58 3.88 -2.61 -11.19
CA LYS A 58 4.87 -1.59 -10.83
C LYS A 58 4.44 -0.95 -9.51
N ILE A 59 5.36 -0.91 -8.54
CA ILE A 59 5.14 -0.19 -7.29
C ILE A 59 5.57 1.26 -7.48
N ASP A 60 4.61 2.17 -7.45
CA ASP A 60 4.87 3.59 -7.69
C ASP A 60 5.52 4.27 -6.49
N ARG A 61 5.13 3.87 -5.28
CA ARG A 61 5.71 4.41 -4.05
C ARG A 61 5.76 3.35 -2.97
N LYS A 62 6.78 3.42 -2.13
CA LYS A 62 6.92 2.62 -0.91
C LYS A 62 6.84 3.58 0.27
N VAL A 63 5.85 3.37 1.13
CA VAL A 63 5.66 4.18 2.34
C VAL A 63 5.96 3.32 3.55
N GLU A 64 7.05 3.62 4.25
CA GLU A 64 7.45 2.86 5.41
C GLU A 64 6.60 3.19 6.62
N MET A 65 6.18 2.15 7.33
CA MET A 65 5.60 2.24 8.66
C MET A 65 6.52 1.49 9.61
N LEU A 66 7.27 2.23 10.40
CA LEU A 66 8.20 1.63 11.35
C LEU A 66 7.51 1.43 12.69
N LEU A 67 7.11 0.19 12.98
CA LEU A 67 6.62 -0.22 14.29
C LEU A 67 7.78 -0.85 15.04
N SER A 68 8.58 -0.01 15.70
CA SER A 68 9.76 -0.48 16.42
C SER A 68 9.48 -0.92 17.86
N ALA A 69 8.29 -0.63 18.38
CA ALA A 69 7.88 -1.04 19.73
C ALA A 69 6.36 -1.09 19.82
N ASP A 70 5.84 -1.94 20.73
CA ASP A 70 4.42 -2.17 20.92
C ASP A 70 3.77 -1.18 21.91
N THR A 71 4.37 -0.03 22.13
CA THR A 71 3.78 0.98 23.02
C THR A 71 2.79 1.86 22.25
N PRO A 72 1.71 2.33 22.90
CA PRO A 72 0.77 3.23 22.25
C PRO A 72 1.44 4.48 21.67
N SER A 73 2.45 5.01 22.34
CA SER A 73 3.21 6.17 21.87
C SER A 73 3.96 5.88 20.56
N SER A 74 4.62 4.71 20.46
CA SER A 74 5.32 4.30 19.24
C SER A 74 4.37 4.06 18.08
N ILE A 75 3.22 3.46 18.34
CA ILE A 75 2.17 3.25 17.34
C ILE A 75 1.67 4.59 16.80
N SER A 76 1.37 5.54 17.68
CA SER A 76 0.90 6.87 17.27
C SER A 76 1.94 7.61 16.43
N LYS A 77 3.22 7.53 16.80
CA LYS A 77 4.31 8.15 16.04
C LYS A 77 4.47 7.51 14.67
N SER A 78 4.39 6.18 14.61
CA SER A 78 4.51 5.45 13.33
C SER A 78 3.36 5.79 12.40
N MET A 79 2.14 5.91 12.92
CA MET A 79 0.98 6.34 12.14
C MET A 79 1.17 7.75 11.63
N GLY A 80 1.69 8.67 12.45
CA GLY A 80 1.96 10.04 12.04
C GLY A 80 2.96 10.11 10.89
N LEU A 81 4.04 9.34 10.98
CA LEU A 81 5.04 9.28 9.91
C LEU A 81 4.46 8.69 8.62
N ALA A 82 3.63 7.64 8.75
CA ALA A 82 2.97 7.05 7.60
C ALA A 82 2.02 8.04 6.92
N MET A 83 1.28 8.82 7.70
CA MET A 83 0.38 9.85 7.14
C MET A 83 1.15 10.90 6.35
N ILE A 84 2.31 11.32 6.82
CA ILE A 84 3.18 12.26 6.08
C ILE A 84 3.63 11.63 4.76
N GLY A 85 4.08 10.37 4.80
CA GLY A 85 4.51 9.64 3.61
C GLY A 85 3.38 9.47 2.60
N PHE A 86 2.17 9.16 3.06
CA PHE A 86 1.01 9.04 2.18
C PHE A 86 0.61 10.38 1.58
N ALA A 87 0.65 11.45 2.36
CA ALA A 87 0.34 12.79 1.85
C ALA A 87 1.28 13.17 0.70
N ASP A 88 2.57 12.95 0.87
CA ASP A 88 3.56 13.20 -0.18
C ASP A 88 3.33 12.31 -1.40
N ALA A 89 3.05 11.03 -1.19
CA ALA A 89 2.81 10.09 -2.29
C ALA A 89 1.57 10.48 -3.09
N PHE A 90 0.46 10.80 -2.42
CA PHE A 90 -0.77 11.21 -3.11
C PHE A 90 -0.61 12.54 -3.84
N ALA A 91 0.15 13.48 -3.27
CA ALA A 91 0.44 14.76 -3.94
C ALA A 91 1.23 14.54 -5.24
N GLN A 92 2.16 13.60 -5.25
CA GLN A 92 2.96 13.26 -6.43
C GLN A 92 2.18 12.45 -7.46
N LEU A 93 1.40 11.48 -7.00
CA LEU A 93 0.64 10.56 -7.87
C LEU A 93 -0.62 11.19 -8.44
N LYS A 94 -1.19 12.17 -7.77
CA LYS A 94 -2.42 12.87 -8.19
C LYS A 94 -3.54 11.88 -8.50
N SER A 95 -3.76 10.95 -7.58
CA SER A 95 -4.76 9.90 -7.75
C SER A 95 -6.18 10.47 -7.71
N ASP A 96 -7.05 9.94 -8.57
CA ASP A 96 -8.47 10.30 -8.58
C ASP A 96 -9.27 9.52 -7.54
N LEU A 97 -8.84 8.29 -7.26
CA LEU A 97 -9.47 7.41 -6.28
C LEU A 97 -8.41 6.57 -5.57
N VAL A 98 -8.59 6.35 -4.29
CA VAL A 98 -7.71 5.50 -3.49
C VAL A 98 -8.51 4.31 -2.98
N VAL A 99 -8.00 3.11 -3.25
CA VAL A 99 -8.58 1.85 -2.78
C VAL A 99 -7.67 1.26 -1.72
N LEU A 100 -8.22 1.01 -0.55
CA LEU A 100 -7.52 0.33 0.51
C LEU A 100 -8.45 -0.66 1.19
N LEU A 101 -7.86 -1.75 1.67
CA LEU A 101 -8.60 -2.76 2.43
C LEU A 101 -8.28 -2.55 3.90
N GLU A 102 -9.31 -2.29 4.70
CA GLU A 102 -9.16 -2.13 6.13
C GLU A 102 -9.47 -3.44 6.83
N ILE A 103 -8.48 -3.98 7.53
CA ILE A 103 -8.68 -5.13 8.40
C ILE A 103 -8.85 -4.59 9.81
N VAL A 104 -10.07 -4.65 10.32
CA VAL A 104 -10.36 -4.25 11.68
C VAL A 104 -10.05 -5.42 12.61
N LEU A 105 -9.01 -5.26 13.42
CA LEU A 105 -8.68 -6.22 14.45
C LEU A 105 -9.42 -5.81 15.73
N ASN A 106 -10.39 -6.60 16.14
CA ASN A 106 -11.05 -6.42 17.43
C ASN A 106 -10.21 -7.10 18.51
N PHE A 107 -9.71 -6.31 19.39
CA PHE A 107 -9.01 -6.80 20.58
C PHE A 107 -9.97 -6.93 21.76
#